data_1ad3485a16b211242d6c0eedf962efce
#
_entry.id   1ad3485a16b211242d6c0eedf962efce
#
_cell.length_a   1.000
_cell.length_b   1.000
_cell.length_c   1.000
_cell.angle_alpha   90.00
_cell.angle_beta   90.00
_cell.angle_gamma   90.00
#
_symmetry.space_group_name_H-M   'P 1'
#
loop_
_entity.id
_entity.type
_entity.pdbx_description
1 polymer ?
#
loop_
_entity_poly.entity_id
_entity_poly.type
_entity_poly.pdbx_seq_one_letter_code
_entity_poly.pdbx_strand_id
1 'polypeptide(L)'
;MKKAFVIVILILLILFGSIFGFKLYGNYMMHQALAHMPVPVVSVSASKVVEREWHPEVTAVGSFAAIQGVEVTPQLGGAITGIYFHSGEYVKAGTPLIQIDNSNQLAQLASDEAQQRLAQINLRRTRTLIATKAASQSQLDSAVASYQSAVAAVKNDHATLAKLAIRAPFSGYLGVRQVDLGQYIIPGTAMVDLQSWDPLFVNFTVPQSDFARIHVGTPVQVEVDSYPGQPFSGKITAMGAAINTATRQIYVQATVPNPKTILRPGMFGNVTVIEKRLEKVLTVPASAITYNTFGDFVYVVEKKTVHGKESQIALQRIVKTGIQRGSEVQILSGLRAGELVVTGGQIKLHEGSPVKIPASGKA
;
A
#
# COMPACT_ATOMS: atom_id res chain seq x y z
N MET A 1 -35.62 -32.00 -92.07
CA MET A 1 -35.37 -31.97 -90.65
C MET A 1 -33.95 -31.49 -90.23
N LYS A 2 -32.87 -31.87 -90.95
CA LYS A 2 -31.49 -31.46 -90.52
C LYS A 2 -31.22 -29.95 -90.65
N LYS A 3 -31.82 -29.21 -91.65
CA LYS A 3 -31.62 -27.75 -91.78
C LYS A 3 -32.30 -26.92 -90.67
N ALA A 4 -33.47 -27.34 -90.24
CA ALA A 4 -34.15 -26.63 -89.12
C ALA A 4 -33.41 -26.79 -87.76
N PHE A 5 -32.79 -27.95 -87.48
CA PHE A 5 -32.00 -28.21 -86.31
C PHE A 5 -30.73 -27.36 -86.24
N VAL A 6 -30.05 -27.14 -87.39
CA VAL A 6 -28.86 -26.27 -87.49
C VAL A 6 -29.23 -24.79 -87.21
N ILE A 7 -30.38 -24.32 -87.70
CA ILE A 7 -30.87 -22.96 -87.50
C ILE A 7 -31.17 -22.72 -85.95
N VAL A 8 -31.78 -23.69 -85.30
CA VAL A 8 -32.08 -23.59 -83.86
C VAL A 8 -30.79 -23.55 -83.00
N ILE A 9 -29.79 -24.38 -83.32
CA ILE A 9 -28.49 -24.34 -82.66
C ILE A 9 -27.80 -23.00 -82.91
N LEU A 10 -27.86 -22.42 -84.12
CA LEU A 10 -27.24 -21.13 -84.42
C LEU A 10 -27.91 -19.99 -83.66
N ILE A 11 -29.26 -20.01 -83.56
CA ILE A 11 -30.03 -19.03 -82.71
C ILE A 11 -29.65 -19.17 -81.23
N LEU A 12 -29.53 -20.40 -80.73
CA LEU A 12 -29.14 -20.66 -79.31
C LEU A 12 -27.69 -20.17 -79.02
N LEU A 13 -26.76 -20.41 -79.99
CA LEU A 13 -25.38 -19.91 -79.88
C LEU A 13 -25.31 -18.38 -79.87
N ILE A 14 -26.11 -17.71 -80.76
CA ILE A 14 -26.18 -16.24 -80.71
C ILE A 14 -26.82 -15.72 -79.45
N LEU A 15 -27.88 -16.36 -78.95
CA LEU A 15 -28.55 -15.97 -77.67
C LEU A 15 -27.63 -16.16 -76.53
N PHE A 16 -26.97 -17.30 -76.32
CA PHE A 16 -26.01 -17.55 -75.26
C PHE A 16 -24.78 -16.64 -75.36
N GLY A 17 -24.25 -16.44 -76.61
CA GLY A 17 -23.13 -15.53 -76.83
C GLY A 17 -23.44 -14.08 -76.49
N SER A 18 -24.66 -13.61 -76.78
CA SER A 18 -25.13 -12.28 -76.40
C SER A 18 -25.30 -12.12 -74.86
N ILE A 19 -25.89 -13.12 -74.21
CA ILE A 19 -26.06 -13.07 -72.72
C ILE A 19 -24.70 -13.13 -71.99
N PHE A 20 -23.81 -14.01 -72.49
CA PHE A 20 -22.49 -14.13 -71.86
C PHE A 20 -21.60 -12.92 -72.13
N GLY A 21 -21.65 -12.38 -73.40
CA GLY A 21 -20.95 -11.15 -73.77
C GLY A 21 -21.42 -9.93 -72.93
N PHE A 22 -22.75 -9.79 -72.78
CA PHE A 22 -23.30 -8.71 -71.92
C PHE A 22 -22.89 -8.83 -70.45
N LYS A 23 -22.85 -10.05 -69.95
CA LYS A 23 -22.44 -10.30 -68.58
C LYS A 23 -20.94 -10.06 -68.35
N LEU A 24 -20.07 -10.44 -69.28
CA LEU A 24 -18.65 -10.17 -69.29
C LEU A 24 -18.34 -8.65 -69.37
N TYR A 25 -19.04 -7.97 -70.29
CA TYR A 25 -18.91 -6.53 -70.46
C TYR A 25 -19.40 -5.76 -69.25
N GLY A 26 -20.50 -6.17 -68.64
CA GLY A 26 -21.01 -5.61 -67.40
C GLY A 26 -20.03 -5.80 -66.21
N ASN A 27 -19.46 -7.00 -66.05
CA ASN A 27 -18.42 -7.24 -65.05
C ASN A 27 -17.15 -6.41 -65.28
N TYR A 28 -16.68 -6.27 -66.52
CA TYR A 28 -15.52 -5.46 -66.87
C TYR A 28 -15.75 -3.98 -66.54
N MET A 29 -16.92 -3.42 -66.91
CA MET A 29 -17.30 -2.04 -66.55
C MET A 29 -17.47 -1.85 -65.01
N MET A 30 -18.03 -2.86 -64.37
CA MET A 30 -18.17 -2.82 -62.91
C MET A 30 -16.79 -2.80 -62.19
N HIS A 31 -15.86 -3.61 -62.64
CA HIS A 31 -14.49 -3.61 -62.14
C HIS A 31 -13.76 -2.30 -62.40
N GLN A 32 -13.93 -1.68 -63.57
CA GLN A 32 -13.37 -0.35 -63.84
C GLN A 32 -14.01 0.74 -62.99
N ALA A 33 -15.32 0.74 -62.81
CA ALA A 33 -16.02 1.70 -61.97
C ALA A 33 -15.60 1.60 -60.50
N LEU A 34 -15.46 0.36 -59.97
CA LEU A 34 -14.98 0.11 -58.63
C LEU A 34 -13.51 0.52 -58.40
N ALA A 35 -12.65 0.33 -59.41
CA ALA A 35 -11.23 0.70 -59.37
C ALA A 35 -11.01 2.23 -59.35
N HIS A 36 -11.99 3.03 -59.78
CA HIS A 36 -11.92 4.50 -59.82
C HIS A 36 -12.77 5.17 -58.73
N MET A 37 -13.43 4.40 -57.84
CA MET A 37 -14.14 5.00 -56.70
C MET A 37 -13.14 5.67 -55.76
N PRO A 38 -13.29 6.97 -55.42
CA PRO A 38 -12.44 7.64 -54.46
C PRO A 38 -12.66 7.01 -53.08
N VAL A 39 -11.59 6.47 -52.50
CA VAL A 39 -11.65 5.94 -51.13
C VAL A 39 -12.05 7.07 -50.20
N PRO A 40 -13.14 6.94 -49.43
CA PRO A 40 -13.60 8.01 -48.57
C PRO A 40 -12.53 8.39 -47.55
N VAL A 41 -12.13 9.67 -47.52
CA VAL A 41 -11.15 10.21 -46.57
C VAL A 41 -11.85 10.37 -45.23
N VAL A 42 -11.38 9.66 -44.21
CA VAL A 42 -11.95 9.70 -42.88
C VAL A 42 -11.33 10.86 -42.08
N SER A 43 -12.16 11.73 -41.53
CA SER A 43 -11.70 12.76 -40.60
C SER A 43 -11.42 12.15 -39.21
N VAL A 44 -10.20 12.34 -38.70
CA VAL A 44 -9.73 11.76 -37.44
C VAL A 44 -9.07 12.82 -36.55
N SER A 45 -9.21 12.67 -35.24
CA SER A 45 -8.37 13.39 -34.27
C SER A 45 -7.06 12.64 -34.06
N ALA A 46 -5.96 13.33 -33.94
CA ALA A 46 -4.66 12.72 -33.68
C ALA A 46 -3.86 13.49 -32.62
N SER A 47 -3.05 12.76 -31.88
CA SER A 47 -2.12 13.30 -30.89
C SER A 47 -0.71 12.78 -31.17
N LYS A 48 0.31 13.55 -30.74
CA LYS A 48 1.70 13.08 -30.83
C LYS A 48 2.02 12.14 -29.69
N VAL A 49 2.84 11.14 -29.97
CA VAL A 49 3.52 10.34 -28.95
C VAL A 49 4.52 11.23 -28.24
N VAL A 50 4.36 11.41 -26.94
CA VAL A 50 5.19 12.31 -26.12
C VAL A 50 6.08 11.48 -25.21
N GLU A 51 7.34 11.88 -25.10
CA GLU A 51 8.25 11.36 -24.07
C GLU A 51 8.02 12.14 -22.78
N ARG A 52 7.68 11.43 -21.71
CA ARG A 52 7.47 11.98 -20.37
C ARG A 52 8.39 11.32 -19.36
N GLU A 53 8.73 12.05 -18.32
CA GLU A 53 9.45 11.52 -17.18
C GLU A 53 8.45 11.09 -16.12
N TRP A 54 8.39 9.79 -15.84
CA TRP A 54 7.57 9.23 -14.79
C TRP A 54 8.42 8.62 -13.70
N HIS A 55 7.99 8.77 -12.46
CA HIS A 55 8.53 7.98 -11.37
C HIS A 55 7.93 6.58 -11.43
N PRO A 56 8.72 5.52 -11.53
CA PRO A 56 8.19 4.18 -11.35
C PRO A 56 7.55 4.06 -9.96
N GLU A 57 6.44 3.37 -9.86
CA GLU A 57 5.70 3.17 -8.63
C GLU A 57 5.53 1.68 -8.38
N VAL A 58 5.67 1.29 -7.11
CA VAL A 58 5.31 -0.05 -6.65
C VAL A 58 4.07 0.11 -5.77
N THR A 59 2.97 -0.50 -6.17
CA THR A 59 1.72 -0.46 -5.42
C THR A 59 1.53 -1.74 -4.62
N ALA A 60 1.05 -1.61 -3.39
CA ALA A 60 0.74 -2.71 -2.49
C ALA A 60 -0.43 -2.35 -1.59
N VAL A 61 -1.08 -3.35 -1.01
CA VAL A 61 -2.05 -3.12 0.08
C VAL A 61 -1.32 -3.25 1.40
N GLY A 62 -1.50 -2.26 2.28
CA GLY A 62 -0.88 -2.23 3.59
C GLY A 62 -1.90 -2.09 4.70
N SER A 63 -1.51 -2.51 5.91
CA SER A 63 -2.29 -2.33 7.13
C SER A 63 -1.56 -1.42 8.10
N PHE A 64 -2.30 -0.53 8.74
CA PHE A 64 -1.78 0.33 9.79
C PHE A 64 -1.65 -0.43 11.10
N ALA A 65 -0.54 -0.24 11.78
CA ALA A 65 -0.27 -0.81 13.09
C ALA A 65 0.26 0.28 14.03
N ALA A 66 -0.05 0.18 15.31
CA ALA A 66 0.56 1.04 16.32
C ALA A 66 2.07 0.77 16.43
N ILE A 67 2.87 1.82 16.65
CA ILE A 67 4.30 1.62 16.97
C ILE A 67 4.44 0.91 18.32
N GLN A 68 3.61 1.28 19.29
CA GLN A 68 3.50 0.64 20.58
C GLN A 68 2.04 0.29 20.82
N GLY A 69 1.76 -0.96 21.04
CA GLY A 69 0.43 -1.48 21.38
C GLY A 69 0.57 -2.63 22.36
N VAL A 70 -0.16 -2.58 23.45
CA VAL A 70 -0.15 -3.62 24.49
C VAL A 70 -1.52 -3.73 25.14
N GLU A 71 -1.90 -4.95 25.41
CA GLU A 71 -3.00 -5.23 26.32
C GLU A 71 -2.47 -5.14 27.75
N VAL A 72 -2.95 -4.15 28.52
CA VAL A 72 -2.51 -3.92 29.89
C VAL A 72 -3.09 -5.03 30.78
N THR A 73 -2.20 -5.80 31.40
CA THR A 73 -2.54 -6.96 32.25
C THR A 73 -1.87 -6.85 33.60
N PRO A 74 -2.45 -7.38 34.71
CA PRO A 74 -1.84 -7.39 36.01
C PRO A 74 -0.76 -8.46 36.11
N GLN A 75 0.29 -8.19 36.89
CA GLN A 75 1.32 -9.18 37.23
C GLN A 75 0.96 -9.97 38.50
N LEU A 76 0.08 -9.42 39.35
CA LEU A 76 -0.40 -10.04 40.57
C LEU A 76 -1.93 -10.05 40.57
N GLY A 77 -2.52 -11.06 41.20
CA GLY A 77 -3.97 -11.17 41.35
C GLY A 77 -4.47 -10.41 42.56
N GLY A 78 -5.76 -10.04 42.54
CA GLY A 78 -6.46 -9.39 43.64
C GLY A 78 -7.74 -8.70 43.21
N ALA A 79 -8.47 -8.11 44.16
CA ALA A 79 -9.66 -7.33 43.86
C ALA A 79 -9.30 -5.92 43.40
N ILE A 80 -10.02 -5.38 42.41
CA ILE A 80 -9.85 -4.00 41.95
C ILE A 80 -10.48 -3.05 42.97
N THR A 81 -9.69 -2.15 43.54
CA THR A 81 -10.12 -1.12 44.50
C THR A 81 -10.23 0.26 43.89
N GLY A 82 -9.64 0.49 42.72
CA GLY A 82 -9.73 1.78 42.06
C GLY A 82 -9.50 1.68 40.53
N ILE A 83 -10.24 2.48 39.76
CA ILE A 83 -10.09 2.66 38.32
C ILE A 83 -10.00 4.17 38.09
N TYR A 84 -8.92 4.63 37.41
CA TYR A 84 -8.54 6.05 37.33
C TYR A 84 -8.54 6.59 35.90
N PHE A 85 -9.18 5.91 34.96
CA PHE A 85 -9.24 6.33 33.56
C PHE A 85 -10.65 6.12 32.99
N HIS A 86 -10.89 6.77 31.85
CA HIS A 86 -12.08 6.55 31.03
C HIS A 86 -11.72 5.83 29.73
N SER A 87 -12.65 5.01 29.21
CA SER A 87 -12.47 4.36 27.90
C SER A 87 -12.30 5.40 26.79
N GLY A 88 -11.30 5.21 25.93
CA GLY A 88 -10.97 6.13 24.83
C GLY A 88 -10.10 7.31 25.23
N GLU A 89 -9.71 7.45 26.49
CA GLU A 89 -8.90 8.56 27.01
C GLU A 89 -7.44 8.46 26.55
N TYR A 90 -6.81 9.60 26.31
CA TYR A 90 -5.35 9.69 26.12
C TYR A 90 -4.65 9.79 27.47
N VAL A 91 -3.67 8.91 27.68
CA VAL A 91 -2.87 8.89 28.91
C VAL A 91 -1.39 9.05 28.61
N LYS A 92 -0.66 9.64 29.56
CA LYS A 92 0.81 9.73 29.51
C LYS A 92 1.44 8.50 30.17
N ALA A 93 2.67 8.18 29.77
CA ALA A 93 3.45 7.15 30.45
C ALA A 93 3.50 7.39 31.97
N GLY A 94 3.31 6.33 32.79
CA GLY A 94 3.29 6.38 34.25
C GLY A 94 1.96 6.79 34.87
N THR A 95 0.95 7.24 34.06
CA THR A 95 -0.39 7.55 34.61
C THR A 95 -0.98 6.31 35.28
N PRO A 96 -1.48 6.42 36.53
CA PRO A 96 -2.14 5.31 37.21
C PRO A 96 -3.44 4.95 36.47
N LEU A 97 -3.66 3.67 36.22
CA LEU A 97 -4.83 3.16 35.52
C LEU A 97 -5.75 2.39 36.45
N ILE A 98 -5.20 1.41 37.20
CA ILE A 98 -5.96 0.52 38.06
C ILE A 98 -5.18 0.28 39.35
N GLN A 99 -5.87 0.25 40.46
CA GLN A 99 -5.36 -0.17 41.75
C GLN A 99 -5.96 -1.52 42.13
N ILE A 100 -5.11 -2.48 42.40
CA ILE A 100 -5.46 -3.76 43.01
C ILE A 100 -5.32 -3.59 44.53
N ASP A 101 -6.14 -4.29 45.31
CA ASP A 101 -6.06 -4.28 46.77
C ASP A 101 -4.62 -4.56 47.26
N ASN A 102 -4.09 -3.62 47.99
CA ASN A 102 -2.73 -3.64 48.50
C ASN A 102 -2.67 -3.56 50.04
N SER A 103 -3.81 -3.71 50.72
CA SER A 103 -3.93 -3.55 52.16
C SER A 103 -2.99 -4.47 52.93
N ASN A 104 -2.91 -5.74 52.57
CA ASN A 104 -2.01 -6.72 53.20
C ASN A 104 -0.54 -6.38 52.95
N GLN A 105 -0.19 -5.93 51.77
CA GLN A 105 1.19 -5.56 51.40
C GLN A 105 1.65 -4.29 52.11
N LEU A 106 0.74 -3.34 52.32
CA LEU A 106 1.03 -2.15 53.13
C LEU A 106 1.29 -2.50 54.59
N ALA A 107 0.51 -3.42 55.18
CA ALA A 107 0.74 -3.90 56.52
C ALA A 107 2.08 -4.66 56.67
N GLN A 108 2.42 -5.49 55.65
CA GLN A 108 3.72 -6.18 55.60
C GLN A 108 4.89 -5.19 55.49
N LEU A 109 4.79 -4.20 54.61
CA LEU A 109 5.80 -3.15 54.45
C LEU A 109 6.03 -2.43 55.81
N ALA A 110 4.95 -2.05 56.52
CA ALA A 110 5.08 -1.39 57.80
C ALA A 110 5.81 -2.24 58.85
N SER A 111 5.55 -3.56 58.84
CA SER A 111 6.25 -4.54 59.68
C SER A 111 7.75 -4.63 59.35
N ASP A 112 8.09 -4.76 58.07
CA ASP A 112 9.47 -4.92 57.60
C ASP A 112 10.27 -3.63 57.75
N GLU A 113 9.64 -2.45 57.57
CA GLU A 113 10.27 -1.17 57.94
C GLU A 113 10.60 -1.06 59.43
N ALA A 114 9.71 -1.56 60.29
CA ALA A 114 10.01 -1.58 61.74
C ALA A 114 11.20 -2.51 62.03
N GLN A 115 11.26 -3.68 61.41
CA GLN A 115 12.39 -4.62 61.55
C GLN A 115 13.71 -4.01 61.01
N GLN A 116 13.65 -3.30 59.85
CA GLN A 116 14.79 -2.58 59.30
C GLN A 116 15.31 -1.51 60.29
N ARG A 117 14.41 -0.74 60.86
CA ARG A 117 14.79 0.27 61.91
C ARG A 117 15.46 -0.38 63.08
N LEU A 118 14.94 -1.50 63.60
CA LEU A 118 15.54 -2.24 64.72
C LEU A 118 16.94 -2.76 64.35
N ALA A 119 17.10 -3.38 63.18
CA ALA A 119 18.39 -3.88 62.70
C ALA A 119 19.42 -2.73 62.54
N GLN A 120 18.96 -1.56 62.04
CA GLN A 120 19.80 -0.37 61.91
C GLN A 120 20.30 0.16 63.24
N ILE A 121 19.43 0.19 64.27
CA ILE A 121 19.79 0.60 65.63
C ILE A 121 20.81 -0.39 66.20
N ASN A 122 20.60 -1.69 66.05
CA ASN A 122 21.51 -2.71 66.52
C ASN A 122 22.88 -2.64 65.84
N LEU A 123 22.90 -2.45 64.54
CA LEU A 123 24.15 -2.24 63.80
C LEU A 123 24.91 -1.01 64.25
N ARG A 124 24.22 0.10 64.50
CA ARG A 124 24.83 1.33 65.03
C ARG A 124 25.42 1.09 66.43
N ARG A 125 24.67 0.41 67.32
CA ARG A 125 25.11 0.06 68.69
C ARG A 125 26.36 -0.85 68.64
N THR A 126 26.34 -1.89 67.79
CA THR A 126 27.47 -2.82 67.64
C THR A 126 28.69 -2.11 67.11
N ARG A 127 28.55 -1.19 66.15
CA ARG A 127 29.67 -0.35 65.68
C ARG A 127 30.30 0.50 66.76
N THR A 128 29.49 1.07 67.66
CA THR A 128 30.01 1.84 68.77
C THR A 128 30.76 0.94 69.82
N LEU A 129 30.24 -0.25 70.10
CA LEU A 129 30.85 -1.22 70.99
C LEU A 129 32.17 -1.80 70.38
N ILE A 130 32.30 -1.99 69.12
CA ILE A 130 33.56 -2.38 68.50
C ILE A 130 34.65 -1.31 68.72
N ALA A 131 34.29 -0.03 68.58
CA ALA A 131 35.24 1.06 68.75
C ALA A 131 35.81 1.09 70.18
N THR A 132 35.05 0.61 71.18
CA THR A 132 35.47 0.47 72.59
C THR A 132 35.98 -0.95 72.91
N LYS A 133 36.20 -1.83 71.95
CA LYS A 133 36.60 -3.23 72.10
C LYS A 133 35.62 -4.08 72.93
N ALA A 134 34.37 -3.64 73.09
CA ALA A 134 33.32 -4.32 73.84
C ALA A 134 32.45 -5.27 73.01
N ALA A 135 32.73 -5.43 71.70
CA ALA A 135 32.08 -6.38 70.82
C ALA A 135 33.10 -7.07 69.90
N SER A 136 32.77 -8.26 69.38
CA SER A 136 33.63 -9.00 68.43
C SER A 136 33.35 -8.60 66.96
N GLN A 137 34.29 -8.83 66.07
CA GLN A 137 34.10 -8.64 64.61
C GLN A 137 32.93 -9.50 64.07
N SER A 138 32.80 -10.74 64.54
CA SER A 138 31.70 -11.63 64.18
C SER A 138 30.32 -11.05 64.53
N GLN A 139 30.22 -10.35 65.69
CA GLN A 139 28.99 -9.66 66.08
C GLN A 139 28.67 -8.47 65.18
N LEU A 140 29.69 -7.73 64.68
CA LEU A 140 29.53 -6.67 63.76
C LEU A 140 29.06 -7.25 62.37
N ASP A 141 29.72 -8.29 61.87
CA ASP A 141 29.40 -8.93 60.65
C ASP A 141 27.95 -9.49 60.62
N SER A 142 27.53 -10.09 61.78
CA SER A 142 26.16 -10.54 61.99
C SER A 142 25.15 -9.39 61.97
N ALA A 143 25.47 -8.26 62.63
CA ALA A 143 24.61 -7.08 62.65
C ALA A 143 24.50 -6.42 61.26
N VAL A 144 25.60 -6.39 60.46
CA VAL A 144 25.60 -5.93 59.08
C VAL A 144 24.72 -6.81 58.24
N ALA A 145 24.90 -8.13 58.32
CA ALA A 145 24.08 -9.09 57.53
C ALA A 145 22.58 -8.96 57.86
N SER A 146 22.24 -8.86 59.15
CA SER A 146 20.85 -8.66 59.61
C SER A 146 20.23 -7.36 59.04
N TYR A 147 20.97 -6.25 59.09
CA TYR A 147 20.51 -4.99 58.49
C TYR A 147 20.33 -5.08 56.97
N GLN A 148 21.28 -5.68 56.26
CA GLN A 148 21.18 -5.88 54.80
C GLN A 148 19.97 -6.75 54.40
N SER A 149 19.70 -7.79 55.19
CA SER A 149 18.53 -8.67 54.96
C SER A 149 17.23 -7.87 55.16
N ALA A 150 17.11 -7.07 56.21
CA ALA A 150 15.93 -6.23 56.44
C ALA A 150 15.73 -5.16 55.39
N VAL A 151 16.81 -4.53 54.87
CA VAL A 151 16.76 -3.62 53.71
C VAL A 151 16.25 -4.32 52.47
N ALA A 152 16.69 -5.56 52.21
CA ALA A 152 16.23 -6.34 51.09
C ALA A 152 14.73 -6.70 51.16
N ALA A 153 14.22 -7.01 52.39
CA ALA A 153 12.80 -7.28 52.62
C ALA A 153 11.93 -6.05 52.25
N VAL A 154 12.27 -4.87 52.80
CA VAL A 154 11.55 -3.61 52.50
C VAL A 154 11.57 -3.30 51.00
N LYS A 155 12.71 -3.52 50.32
CA LYS A 155 12.81 -3.32 48.89
C LYS A 155 11.90 -4.28 48.09
N ASN A 156 11.76 -5.53 48.53
CA ASN A 156 10.87 -6.51 47.96
C ASN A 156 9.40 -6.08 48.08
N ASP A 157 9.00 -5.58 49.25
CA ASP A 157 7.64 -5.11 49.48
C ASP A 157 7.29 -3.92 48.59
N HIS A 158 8.20 -2.95 48.43
CA HIS A 158 8.01 -1.83 47.52
C HIS A 158 7.84 -2.32 46.07
N ALA A 159 8.62 -3.32 45.63
CA ALA A 159 8.49 -3.90 44.31
C ALA A 159 7.13 -4.60 44.10
N THR A 160 6.63 -5.28 45.14
CA THR A 160 5.32 -5.94 45.15
C THR A 160 4.19 -4.90 45.10
N LEU A 161 4.26 -3.84 45.90
CA LEU A 161 3.30 -2.73 45.88
C LEU A 161 3.27 -2.04 44.50
N ALA A 162 4.43 -1.83 43.87
CA ALA A 162 4.51 -1.24 42.56
C ALA A 162 3.78 -2.10 41.49
N LYS A 163 3.74 -3.42 41.64
CA LYS A 163 3.02 -4.34 40.74
C LYS A 163 1.50 -4.32 40.93
N LEU A 164 1.02 -3.90 42.11
CA LEU A 164 -0.41 -3.78 42.40
C LEU A 164 -0.99 -2.44 41.94
N ALA A 165 -0.17 -1.43 41.70
CA ALA A 165 -0.54 -0.16 41.12
C ALA A 165 -0.24 -0.18 39.60
N ILE A 166 -1.23 -0.55 38.78
CA ILE A 166 -1.08 -0.68 37.35
C ILE A 166 -1.01 0.70 36.71
N ARG A 167 0.04 0.95 35.94
CA ARG A 167 0.30 2.24 35.28
C ARG A 167 0.48 2.05 33.77
N ALA A 168 0.23 3.10 33.00
CA ALA A 168 0.47 3.14 31.59
C ALA A 168 1.98 2.98 31.25
N PRO A 169 2.42 1.95 30.53
CA PRO A 169 3.85 1.74 30.22
C PRO A 169 4.40 2.78 29.22
N PHE A 170 3.56 3.35 28.37
CA PHE A 170 3.88 4.42 27.44
C PHE A 170 2.66 5.34 27.24
N SER A 171 2.87 6.46 26.55
CA SER A 171 1.79 7.41 26.26
C SER A 171 0.98 6.95 25.06
N GLY A 172 -0.34 6.98 25.17
CA GLY A 172 -1.23 6.50 24.11
C GLY A 172 -2.71 6.63 24.45
N TYR A 173 -3.53 6.08 23.59
CA TYR A 173 -4.99 6.03 23.78
C TYR A 173 -5.40 4.68 24.36
N LEU A 174 -6.24 4.75 25.37
CA LEU A 174 -6.85 3.58 25.97
C LEU A 174 -8.05 3.11 25.14
N GLY A 175 -8.20 1.80 25.03
CA GLY A 175 -9.36 1.18 24.46
C GLY A 175 -10.57 1.15 25.40
N VAL A 176 -11.49 0.22 25.15
CA VAL A 176 -12.64 -0.02 26.01
C VAL A 176 -12.20 -0.80 27.26
N ARG A 177 -12.62 -0.37 28.42
CA ARG A 177 -12.37 -1.04 29.69
C ARG A 177 -13.02 -2.42 29.71
N GLN A 178 -12.29 -3.43 30.16
CA GLN A 178 -12.71 -4.84 30.18
C GLN A 178 -12.90 -5.39 31.60
N VAL A 179 -12.70 -4.58 32.62
CA VAL A 179 -12.79 -4.98 34.03
C VAL A 179 -13.63 -4.00 34.86
N ASP A 180 -14.17 -4.43 35.99
CA ASP A 180 -15.04 -3.63 36.84
C ASP A 180 -14.47 -3.43 38.22
N LEU A 181 -14.89 -2.35 38.91
CA LEU A 181 -14.57 -2.09 40.30
C LEU A 181 -15.11 -3.20 41.21
N GLY A 182 -14.27 -3.72 42.10
CA GLY A 182 -14.62 -4.84 42.95
C GLY A 182 -14.39 -6.23 42.33
N GLN A 183 -14.13 -6.29 41.02
CA GLN A 183 -13.83 -7.55 40.34
C GLN A 183 -12.50 -8.13 40.85
N TYR A 184 -12.47 -9.44 41.08
CA TYR A 184 -11.25 -10.17 41.34
C TYR A 184 -10.58 -10.59 40.03
N ILE A 185 -9.32 -10.22 39.84
CA ILE A 185 -8.53 -10.50 38.63
C ILE A 185 -7.32 -11.36 38.97
N ILE A 186 -6.88 -12.13 37.96
CA ILE A 186 -5.69 -12.98 38.03
C ILE A 186 -4.59 -12.47 37.10
N PRO A 187 -3.31 -12.84 37.28
CA PRO A 187 -2.24 -12.47 36.36
C PRO A 187 -2.60 -12.81 34.89
N GLY A 188 -2.35 -11.87 33.99
CA GLY A 188 -2.66 -12.02 32.56
C GLY A 188 -4.10 -11.68 32.14
N THR A 189 -5.00 -11.32 33.08
CA THR A 189 -6.35 -10.84 32.71
C THR A 189 -6.23 -9.52 31.93
N ALA A 190 -6.82 -9.47 30.74
CA ALA A 190 -6.89 -8.25 29.94
C ALA A 190 -7.74 -7.20 30.66
N MET A 191 -7.21 -6.00 30.88
CA MET A 191 -7.90 -4.91 31.57
C MET A 191 -8.31 -3.80 30.61
N VAL A 192 -7.40 -3.37 29.77
CA VAL A 192 -7.60 -2.34 28.76
C VAL A 192 -6.48 -2.43 27.72
N ASP A 193 -6.78 -2.16 26.47
CA ASP A 193 -5.81 -2.00 25.40
C ASP A 193 -5.23 -0.58 25.41
N LEU A 194 -3.92 -0.44 25.26
CA LEU A 194 -3.22 0.84 25.17
C LEU A 194 -2.42 0.89 23.86
N GLN A 195 -2.70 1.87 23.01
CA GLN A 195 -2.07 2.01 21.71
C GLN A 195 -1.59 3.43 21.43
N SER A 196 -0.38 3.55 20.87
CA SER A 196 0.14 4.82 20.35
C SER A 196 -0.39 5.01 18.92
N TRP A 197 -1.05 6.15 18.65
CA TRP A 197 -1.62 6.46 17.35
C TRP A 197 -0.78 7.42 16.50
N ASP A 198 0.28 8.01 17.02
CA ASP A 198 1.18 8.88 16.30
C ASP A 198 2.63 8.67 16.76
N PRO A 199 3.52 8.33 15.82
CA PRO A 199 3.25 7.91 14.44
C PRO A 199 2.70 6.48 14.37
N LEU A 200 2.27 6.05 13.15
CA LEU A 200 1.83 4.68 12.87
C LEU A 200 2.81 3.97 11.95
N PHE A 201 2.92 2.67 12.08
CA PHE A 201 3.49 1.80 11.06
C PHE A 201 2.46 1.47 9.99
N VAL A 202 2.93 1.31 8.76
CA VAL A 202 2.19 0.69 7.68
C VAL A 202 2.99 -0.51 7.22
N ASN A 203 2.40 -1.68 7.36
CA ASN A 203 3.00 -2.96 7.03
C ASN A 203 2.39 -3.47 5.73
N PHE A 204 3.24 -3.76 4.74
CA PHE A 204 2.83 -4.25 3.43
C PHE A 204 3.86 -5.23 2.88
N THR A 205 3.50 -5.93 1.82
CA THR A 205 4.41 -6.86 1.13
C THR A 205 4.62 -6.43 -0.30
N VAL A 206 5.84 -6.66 -0.80
CA VAL A 206 6.26 -6.31 -2.15
C VAL A 206 6.85 -7.54 -2.83
N PRO A 207 6.56 -7.80 -4.12
CA PRO A 207 7.17 -8.89 -4.87
C PRO A 207 8.71 -8.81 -4.91
N GLN A 208 9.36 -9.97 -4.95
CA GLN A 208 10.83 -10.05 -5.07
C GLN A 208 11.39 -9.31 -6.30
N SER A 209 10.63 -9.24 -7.39
CA SER A 209 11.01 -8.52 -8.61
C SER A 209 11.29 -7.04 -8.37
N ASP A 210 10.59 -6.43 -7.41
CA ASP A 210 10.67 -5.00 -7.11
C ASP A 210 11.63 -4.70 -5.95
N PHE A 211 12.22 -5.74 -5.33
CA PHE A 211 13.12 -5.60 -4.18
C PHE A 211 14.31 -4.66 -4.44
N ALA A 212 14.93 -4.77 -5.61
CA ALA A 212 16.09 -3.94 -5.96
C ALA A 212 15.75 -2.45 -6.14
N ARG A 213 14.46 -2.13 -6.27
CA ARG A 213 13.95 -0.78 -6.53
C ARG A 213 13.59 -0.03 -5.25
N ILE A 214 13.39 -0.74 -4.13
CA ILE A 214 12.96 -0.17 -2.85
C ILE A 214 14.06 -0.25 -1.81
N HIS A 215 14.20 0.79 -0.98
CA HIS A 215 15.22 0.90 0.05
C HIS A 215 14.66 1.57 1.30
N VAL A 216 15.29 1.37 2.44
CA VAL A 216 14.99 2.16 3.64
C VAL A 216 15.18 3.65 3.35
N GLY A 217 14.19 4.46 3.75
CA GLY A 217 14.12 5.89 3.47
C GLY A 217 13.37 6.25 2.19
N THR A 218 12.95 5.28 1.36
CA THR A 218 12.11 5.55 0.19
C THR A 218 10.76 6.13 0.65
N PRO A 219 10.29 7.24 0.03
CA PRO A 219 9.00 7.82 0.35
C PRO A 219 7.86 6.88 -0.09
N VAL A 220 6.82 6.87 0.72
CA VAL A 220 5.56 6.16 0.42
C VAL A 220 4.39 7.11 0.57
N GLN A 221 3.36 6.89 -0.23
CA GLN A 221 2.04 7.50 -0.06
C GLN A 221 1.04 6.41 0.25
N VAL A 222 0.16 6.66 1.21
CA VAL A 222 -0.88 5.71 1.60
C VAL A 222 -2.23 6.37 1.44
N GLU A 223 -3.08 5.79 0.63
CA GLU A 223 -4.46 6.21 0.45
C GLU A 223 -5.38 5.26 1.19
N VAL A 224 -6.28 5.83 1.99
CA VAL A 224 -7.24 5.08 2.81
C VAL A 224 -8.64 5.40 2.32
N ASP A 225 -9.45 4.38 2.08
CA ASP A 225 -10.81 4.55 1.53
C ASP A 225 -11.72 5.42 2.43
N SER A 226 -11.44 5.44 3.75
CA SER A 226 -12.16 6.28 4.70
C SER A 226 -11.87 7.79 4.53
N TYR A 227 -10.80 8.16 3.82
CA TYR A 227 -10.38 9.54 3.58
C TYR A 227 -9.98 9.74 2.11
N PRO A 228 -10.94 9.68 1.18
CA PRO A 228 -10.66 9.77 -0.26
C PRO A 228 -10.04 11.12 -0.62
N GLY A 229 -9.01 11.10 -1.47
CA GLY A 229 -8.30 12.31 -1.91
C GLY A 229 -7.34 12.90 -0.88
N GLN A 230 -7.09 12.26 0.26
CA GLN A 230 -6.11 12.66 1.26
C GLN A 230 -5.00 11.61 1.40
N PRO A 231 -3.94 11.67 0.59
CA PRO A 231 -2.82 10.75 0.74
C PRO A 231 -2.01 11.06 2.00
N PHE A 232 -1.65 10.03 2.73
CA PHE A 232 -0.78 10.10 3.90
C PHE A 232 0.65 9.77 3.49
N SER A 233 1.56 10.71 3.69
CA SER A 233 2.96 10.53 3.33
C SER A 233 3.75 9.89 4.47
N GLY A 234 4.62 8.95 4.12
CA GLY A 234 5.53 8.28 5.04
C GLY A 234 6.85 7.90 4.39
N LYS A 235 7.64 7.12 5.09
CA LYS A 235 8.92 6.59 4.59
C LYS A 235 9.10 5.14 5.03
N ILE A 236 9.71 4.33 4.18
CA ILE A 236 10.12 2.98 4.53
C ILE A 236 11.16 3.06 5.65
N THR A 237 10.89 2.37 6.76
CA THR A 237 11.76 2.34 7.94
C THR A 237 12.44 1.00 8.13
N ALA A 238 11.84 -0.08 7.66
CA ALA A 238 12.43 -1.41 7.74
C ALA A 238 11.96 -2.29 6.56
N MET A 239 12.78 -3.28 6.25
CA MET A 239 12.50 -4.32 5.28
C MET A 239 12.83 -5.67 5.91
N GLY A 240 12.04 -6.69 5.61
CA GLY A 240 12.25 -8.04 6.11
C GLY A 240 13.64 -8.58 5.75
N ALA A 241 14.27 -9.26 6.70
CA ALA A 241 15.59 -9.87 6.49
C ALA A 241 15.56 -11.06 5.52
N ALA A 242 14.38 -11.65 5.29
CA ALA A 242 14.17 -12.80 4.41
C ALA A 242 12.94 -12.59 3.52
N ILE A 243 13.00 -13.21 2.34
CA ILE A 243 11.87 -13.31 1.42
C ILE A 243 11.04 -14.54 1.82
N ASN A 244 9.72 -14.37 1.87
CA ASN A 244 8.81 -15.50 2.09
C ASN A 244 8.88 -16.43 0.87
N THR A 245 9.35 -17.66 1.07
CA THR A 245 9.58 -18.63 -0.01
C THR A 245 8.29 -19.12 -0.66
N ALA A 246 7.17 -19.13 0.09
CA ALA A 246 5.88 -19.57 -0.42
C ALA A 246 5.21 -18.53 -1.30
N THR A 247 5.27 -17.25 -0.91
CA THR A 247 4.62 -16.13 -1.62
C THR A 247 5.58 -15.35 -2.51
N ARG A 248 6.91 -15.54 -2.38
CA ARG A 248 7.97 -14.77 -3.03
C ARG A 248 7.84 -13.26 -2.82
N GLN A 249 7.38 -12.88 -1.64
CA GLN A 249 7.22 -11.50 -1.23
C GLN A 249 8.15 -11.15 -0.07
N ILE A 250 8.56 -9.89 -0.01
CA ILE A 250 9.30 -9.31 1.11
C ILE A 250 8.34 -8.45 1.94
N TYR A 251 8.47 -8.56 3.26
CA TYR A 251 7.74 -7.73 4.20
C TYR A 251 8.41 -6.36 4.31
N VAL A 252 7.63 -5.30 4.21
CA VAL A 252 8.11 -3.91 4.26
C VAL A 252 7.30 -3.14 5.30
N GLN A 253 7.98 -2.33 6.08
CA GLN A 253 7.38 -1.47 7.07
C GLN A 253 7.73 -0.02 6.76
N ALA A 254 6.72 0.83 6.68
CA ALA A 254 6.87 2.28 6.58
C ALA A 254 6.32 2.96 7.83
N THR A 255 6.87 4.12 8.17
CA THR A 255 6.36 4.97 9.24
C THR A 255 5.62 6.16 8.65
N VAL A 256 4.40 6.38 9.11
CA VAL A 256 3.51 7.45 8.67
C VAL A 256 3.14 8.32 9.87
N PRO A 257 3.45 9.63 9.87
CA PRO A 257 3.00 10.57 10.88
C PRO A 257 1.46 10.69 10.90
N ASN A 258 0.88 10.75 12.08
CA ASN A 258 -0.58 10.88 12.27
C ASN A 258 -0.93 11.96 13.31
N PRO A 259 -0.42 13.21 13.17
CA PRO A 259 -0.57 14.26 14.20
C PRO A 259 -2.02 14.63 14.48
N LYS A 260 -2.92 14.44 13.52
CA LYS A 260 -4.35 14.67 13.70
C LYS A 260 -5.07 13.46 14.33
N THR A 261 -4.37 12.37 14.57
CA THR A 261 -4.89 11.11 15.14
C THR A 261 -6.16 10.58 14.46
N ILE A 262 -6.31 10.83 13.15
CA ILE A 262 -7.48 10.39 12.36
C ILE A 262 -7.34 8.95 11.87
N LEU A 263 -6.10 8.49 11.64
CA LEU A 263 -5.82 7.10 11.32
C LEU A 263 -5.84 6.26 12.60
N ARG A 264 -6.25 5.01 12.45
CA ARG A 264 -6.30 4.03 13.55
C ARG A 264 -5.50 2.78 13.18
N PRO A 265 -4.83 2.14 14.14
CA PRO A 265 -4.34 0.79 13.95
C PRO A 265 -5.45 -0.14 13.48
N GLY A 266 -5.13 -1.07 12.57
CA GLY A 266 -6.10 -1.96 11.94
C GLY A 266 -6.78 -1.43 10.67
N MET A 267 -6.63 -0.14 10.33
CA MET A 267 -7.07 0.36 9.02
C MET A 267 -6.22 -0.21 7.89
N PHE A 268 -6.79 -0.29 6.69
CA PHE A 268 -6.11 -0.70 5.46
C PHE A 268 -5.97 0.49 4.51
N GLY A 269 -4.94 0.44 3.67
CA GLY A 269 -4.74 1.46 2.66
C GLY A 269 -3.92 0.96 1.48
N ASN A 270 -4.08 1.62 0.35
CA ASN A 270 -3.26 1.42 -0.83
C ASN A 270 -1.95 2.17 -0.66
N VAL A 271 -0.85 1.45 -0.60
CA VAL A 271 0.51 1.98 -0.45
C VAL A 271 1.14 2.13 -1.82
N THR A 272 1.55 3.33 -2.16
CA THR A 272 2.34 3.63 -3.35
C THR A 272 3.75 3.99 -2.92
N VAL A 273 4.72 3.16 -3.28
CA VAL A 273 6.15 3.44 -3.08
C VAL A 273 6.65 4.27 -4.25
N ILE A 274 7.16 5.48 -3.97
CA ILE A 274 7.60 6.44 -4.99
C ILE A 274 9.10 6.31 -5.15
N GLU A 275 9.54 5.80 -6.30
CA GLU A 275 10.96 5.73 -6.61
C GLU A 275 11.52 7.10 -6.93
N LYS A 276 12.75 7.35 -6.49
CA LYS A 276 13.44 8.61 -6.79
C LYS A 276 13.92 8.71 -8.25
N ARG A 277 14.03 7.57 -8.92
CA ARG A 277 14.49 7.50 -10.32
C ARG A 277 13.39 8.00 -11.24
N LEU A 278 13.75 8.88 -12.17
CA LEU A 278 12.90 9.26 -13.30
C LEU A 278 13.19 8.32 -14.46
N GLU A 279 12.16 7.75 -15.02
CA GLU A 279 12.25 6.96 -16.25
C GLU A 279 11.54 7.72 -17.37
N LYS A 280 12.24 7.81 -18.53
CA LYS A 280 11.65 8.35 -19.73
C LYS A 280 10.73 7.31 -20.35
N VAL A 281 9.47 7.62 -20.42
CA VAL A 281 8.43 6.73 -20.95
C VAL A 281 7.74 7.40 -22.12
N LEU A 282 7.38 6.62 -23.14
CA LEU A 282 6.52 7.10 -24.21
C LEU A 282 5.08 7.02 -23.74
N THR A 283 4.32 8.10 -23.91
CA THR A 283 2.91 8.15 -23.52
C THR A 283 2.02 8.53 -24.69
N VAL A 284 0.82 7.96 -24.70
CA VAL A 284 -0.27 8.31 -25.59
C VAL A 284 -1.56 8.49 -24.79
N PRO A 285 -2.51 9.31 -25.24
CA PRO A 285 -3.83 9.35 -24.63
C PRO A 285 -4.49 7.96 -24.66
N ALA A 286 -5.16 7.57 -23.57
CA ALA A 286 -5.84 6.27 -23.48
C ALA A 286 -6.85 6.06 -24.61
N SER A 287 -7.46 7.15 -25.10
CA SER A 287 -8.36 7.14 -26.26
C SER A 287 -7.70 6.72 -27.58
N ALA A 288 -6.36 6.71 -27.67
CA ALA A 288 -5.66 6.27 -28.89
C ALA A 288 -5.53 4.75 -28.99
N ILE A 289 -5.69 4.04 -27.87
CA ILE A 289 -5.48 2.59 -27.82
C ILE A 289 -6.81 1.87 -28.10
N THR A 290 -6.73 0.90 -29.01
CA THR A 290 -7.82 -0.04 -29.25
C THR A 290 -7.44 -1.38 -28.64
N TYR A 291 -8.16 -1.78 -27.60
CA TYR A 291 -7.96 -3.04 -26.91
C TYR A 291 -8.62 -4.19 -27.68
N ASN A 292 -7.87 -5.25 -27.94
CA ASN A 292 -8.37 -6.44 -28.63
C ASN A 292 -7.81 -7.70 -27.99
N THR A 293 -8.54 -8.80 -28.10
CA THR A 293 -8.12 -10.13 -27.60
C THR A 293 -6.82 -10.65 -28.24
N PHE A 294 -6.48 -10.19 -29.42
CA PHE A 294 -5.25 -10.57 -30.13
C PHE A 294 -4.07 -9.61 -29.89
N GLY A 295 -4.25 -8.58 -29.09
CA GLY A 295 -3.25 -7.57 -28.76
C GLY A 295 -3.76 -6.16 -28.94
N ASP A 296 -3.22 -5.24 -28.13
CA ASP A 296 -3.56 -3.83 -28.21
C ASP A 296 -2.90 -3.19 -29.43
N PHE A 297 -3.62 -2.31 -30.11
CA PHE A 297 -3.09 -1.61 -31.26
C PHE A 297 -3.51 -0.14 -31.28
N VAL A 298 -2.76 0.63 -32.04
CA VAL A 298 -3.04 2.03 -32.33
C VAL A 298 -3.00 2.25 -33.83
N TYR A 299 -3.67 3.30 -34.31
CA TYR A 299 -3.50 3.75 -35.69
C TYR A 299 -2.46 4.88 -35.73
N VAL A 300 -1.35 4.63 -36.43
CA VAL A 300 -0.30 5.62 -36.67
C VAL A 300 -0.59 6.33 -38.00
N VAL A 301 -0.53 7.66 -37.99
CA VAL A 301 -0.70 8.45 -39.20
C VAL A 301 0.64 8.64 -39.92
N GLU A 302 0.78 8.08 -41.09
CA GLU A 302 1.97 8.24 -41.91
C GLU A 302 1.64 9.00 -43.21
N LYS A 303 2.59 9.78 -43.71
CA LYS A 303 2.49 10.40 -45.06
C LYS A 303 2.95 9.41 -46.11
N LYS A 304 2.11 9.09 -47.06
CA LYS A 304 2.45 8.21 -48.16
C LYS A 304 1.96 8.82 -49.48
N THR A 305 2.77 8.73 -50.50
CA THR A 305 2.36 9.15 -51.85
C THR A 305 1.47 8.06 -52.48
N VAL A 306 0.17 8.36 -52.58
CA VAL A 306 -0.81 7.49 -53.25
C VAL A 306 -1.25 8.16 -54.52
N HIS A 307 -1.06 7.48 -55.66
CA HIS A 307 -1.38 8.01 -57.00
C HIS A 307 -0.76 9.39 -57.32
N GLY A 308 0.50 9.62 -56.88
CA GLY A 308 1.21 10.87 -57.16
C GLY A 308 0.81 12.08 -56.29
N LYS A 309 -0.09 11.89 -55.33
CA LYS A 309 -0.47 12.93 -54.32
C LYS A 309 -0.04 12.49 -52.91
N GLU A 310 0.52 13.43 -52.16
CA GLU A 310 0.78 13.18 -50.74
C GLU A 310 -0.56 13.02 -49.99
N SER A 311 -0.77 11.86 -49.42
CA SER A 311 -1.94 11.53 -48.61
C SER A 311 -1.48 11.03 -47.24
N GLN A 312 -2.25 11.36 -46.19
CA GLN A 312 -2.08 10.78 -44.88
C GLN A 312 -2.86 9.47 -44.81
N ILE A 313 -2.24 8.41 -44.38
CA ILE A 313 -2.87 7.10 -44.20
C ILE A 313 -2.74 6.65 -42.75
N ALA A 314 -3.74 5.95 -42.25
CA ALA A 314 -3.71 5.31 -40.95
C ALA A 314 -3.23 3.86 -41.10
N LEU A 315 -2.13 3.52 -40.41
CA LEU A 315 -1.58 2.17 -40.36
C LEU A 315 -1.80 1.60 -38.95
N GLN A 316 -2.36 0.40 -38.93
CA GLN A 316 -2.53 -0.33 -37.68
C GLN A 316 -1.17 -0.84 -37.18
N ARG A 317 -0.83 -0.52 -35.94
CA ARG A 317 0.42 -0.97 -35.33
C ARG A 317 0.14 -1.57 -33.95
N ILE A 318 0.56 -2.81 -33.75
CA ILE A 318 0.47 -3.50 -32.48
C ILE A 318 1.43 -2.83 -31.51
N VAL A 319 0.95 -2.55 -30.30
CA VAL A 319 1.71 -1.93 -29.23
C VAL A 319 1.64 -2.77 -27.97
N LYS A 320 2.69 -2.69 -27.16
CA LYS A 320 2.66 -3.23 -25.81
C LYS A 320 2.43 -2.08 -24.86
N THR A 321 1.28 -2.09 -24.21
CA THR A 321 0.89 -1.08 -23.21
C THR A 321 1.53 -1.37 -21.86
N GLY A 322 1.76 -0.33 -21.08
CA GLY A 322 2.24 -0.37 -19.71
C GLY A 322 1.21 0.21 -18.74
N ILE A 323 1.69 1.00 -17.78
CA ILE A 323 0.86 1.60 -16.73
C ILE A 323 0.05 2.76 -17.32
N GLN A 324 -1.20 2.90 -16.86
CA GLN A 324 -2.04 4.06 -17.15
C GLN A 324 -1.98 5.03 -15.97
N ARG A 325 -1.79 6.33 -16.28
CA ARG A 325 -1.88 7.43 -15.31
C ARG A 325 -2.83 8.51 -15.81
N GLY A 326 -3.95 8.63 -15.13
CA GLY A 326 -5.02 9.53 -15.55
C GLY A 326 -5.51 9.19 -16.97
N SER A 327 -5.39 10.16 -17.88
CA SER A 327 -5.77 10.01 -19.30
C SER A 327 -4.66 9.49 -20.21
N GLU A 328 -3.46 9.23 -19.71
CA GLU A 328 -2.31 8.79 -20.51
C GLU A 328 -1.93 7.34 -20.18
N VAL A 329 -1.49 6.61 -21.21
CA VAL A 329 -1.01 5.23 -21.09
C VAL A 329 0.43 5.16 -21.58
N GLN A 330 1.26 4.49 -20.82
CA GLN A 330 2.63 4.18 -21.18
C GLN A 330 2.69 3.17 -22.32
N ILE A 331 3.60 3.40 -23.28
CA ILE A 331 3.90 2.45 -24.36
C ILE A 331 5.28 1.85 -24.10
N LEU A 332 5.31 0.54 -23.90
CA LEU A 332 6.55 -0.21 -23.67
C LEU A 332 7.28 -0.54 -24.99
N SER A 333 6.51 -0.78 -26.06
CA SER A 333 7.06 -1.05 -27.39
C SER A 333 6.03 -0.82 -28.49
N GLY A 334 6.50 -0.58 -29.70
CA GLY A 334 5.65 -0.43 -30.91
C GLY A 334 5.56 0.99 -31.44
N LEU A 335 5.94 2.03 -30.68
CA LEU A 335 5.90 3.43 -31.13
C LEU A 335 7.24 4.13 -30.90
N ARG A 336 7.41 5.27 -31.57
CA ARG A 336 8.54 6.20 -31.41
C ARG A 336 8.05 7.58 -31.00
N ALA A 337 8.88 8.31 -30.28
CA ALA A 337 8.58 9.69 -29.91
C ALA A 337 8.33 10.56 -31.15
N GLY A 338 7.28 11.39 -31.08
CA GLY A 338 6.89 12.30 -32.15
C GLY A 338 5.98 11.71 -33.24
N GLU A 339 5.74 10.39 -33.26
CA GLU A 339 4.74 9.79 -34.16
C GLU A 339 3.34 10.32 -33.85
N LEU A 340 2.50 10.41 -34.88
CA LEU A 340 1.10 10.84 -34.74
C LEU A 340 0.21 9.60 -34.61
N VAL A 341 -0.56 9.52 -33.52
CA VAL A 341 -1.53 8.44 -33.28
C VAL A 341 -2.95 8.99 -33.28
N VAL A 342 -3.87 8.24 -33.84
CA VAL A 342 -5.30 8.60 -33.90
C VAL A 342 -5.91 8.47 -32.51
N THR A 343 -6.59 9.51 -32.05
CA THR A 343 -7.26 9.56 -30.73
C THR A 343 -8.79 9.57 -30.82
N GLY A 344 -9.33 9.74 -32.02
CA GLY A 344 -10.78 9.72 -32.28
C GLY A 344 -11.09 9.39 -33.72
N GLY A 345 -12.16 8.61 -33.97
CA GLY A 345 -12.59 8.17 -35.28
C GLY A 345 -12.08 6.79 -35.70
N GLN A 346 -11.43 6.04 -34.77
CA GLN A 346 -10.81 4.72 -35.02
C GLN A 346 -11.79 3.68 -35.58
N ILE A 347 -13.05 3.72 -35.15
CA ILE A 347 -14.11 2.74 -35.51
C ILE A 347 -14.33 2.70 -37.04
N LYS A 348 -14.03 3.79 -37.74
CA LYS A 348 -14.21 3.93 -39.22
C LYS A 348 -12.96 3.58 -40.00
N LEU A 349 -11.86 3.26 -39.32
CA LEU A 349 -10.57 3.02 -39.94
C LEU A 349 -10.33 1.53 -40.18
N HIS A 350 -9.73 1.27 -41.34
CA HIS A 350 -9.11 -0.01 -41.69
C HIS A 350 -7.63 0.25 -41.99
N GLU A 351 -6.82 -0.78 -42.08
CA GLU A 351 -5.43 -0.65 -42.42
C GLU A 351 -5.26 0.07 -43.79
N GLY A 352 -4.45 1.13 -43.82
CA GLY A 352 -4.22 1.92 -45.03
C GLY A 352 -5.31 2.92 -45.36
N SER A 353 -6.33 3.12 -44.52
CA SER A 353 -7.39 4.10 -44.80
C SER A 353 -6.82 5.52 -44.91
N PRO A 354 -7.19 6.28 -45.98
CA PRO A 354 -6.80 7.68 -46.10
C PRO A 354 -7.51 8.52 -45.05
N VAL A 355 -6.73 9.30 -44.33
CA VAL A 355 -7.22 10.13 -43.23
C VAL A 355 -6.92 11.60 -43.43
N LYS A 356 -7.76 12.46 -42.87
CA LYS A 356 -7.55 13.89 -42.81
C LYS A 356 -7.61 14.33 -41.34
N ILE A 357 -6.54 14.94 -40.85
CA ILE A 357 -6.52 15.58 -39.56
C ILE A 357 -7.01 17.00 -39.76
N PRO A 358 -8.17 17.40 -39.22
CA PRO A 358 -8.62 18.78 -39.32
C PRO A 358 -7.59 19.64 -38.57
N ALA A 359 -7.23 20.80 -39.13
CA ALA A 359 -6.40 21.77 -38.45
C ALA A 359 -7.09 22.12 -37.13
N SER A 360 -6.55 21.62 -36.02
CA SER A 360 -7.22 21.67 -34.73
C SER A 360 -7.36 23.10 -34.29
N GLY A 361 -8.59 23.53 -34.19
CA GLY A 361 -8.93 24.59 -33.26
C GLY A 361 -8.55 24.08 -31.87
N LYS A 362 -7.71 24.83 -31.13
CA LYS A 362 -7.45 24.64 -29.71
C LYS A 362 -8.81 24.53 -28.99
N ALA A 363 -9.13 23.37 -28.43
CA ALA A 363 -10.14 23.24 -27.40
C ALA A 363 -9.46 23.22 -26.06
#